data_0fff600b875a05eab22805f7cd6d501b
#
_entry.id   0fff600b875a05eab22805f7cd6d501b
#
_cell.length_a   1.000
_cell.length_b   1.000
_cell.length_c   1.000
_cell.angle_alpha   90.00
_cell.angle_beta   90.00
_cell.angle_gamma   90.00
#
_symmetry.space_group_name_H-M   'P 1'
#
loop_
_entity.id
_entity.type
_entity.pdbx_description
1 polymer ?
#
loop_
_entity_poly.entity_id
_entity_poly.type
_entity_poly.pdbx_seq_one_letter_code
_entity_poly.pdbx_strand_id
1 'polypeptide(L)'
;MKIVSDLDPARIMAQDAKVHYQVGDGDYAIDLPDSYNGLGFKNLIYMVVEILDSQARWENMENRPPLHLIFIEEPEAHLHAQLQQAFIRNILKLSTLEEDEDSIYKNQFVITTHSPHILFERGFKPIRYFRRNKTAYAQSTDVLNLSEFYKKQPTERDFLEKYLKLTHCDLFFSDAAILVEGNVERLLLPIMIKKTASKLSSNYLSILEIGGAFGHKFKTLINFLGLTTLIITDLDSVTGPENNEKKQGKSCLPTEAGAITSNQTLINWLPCKNEIKSLQEALDSDRVQHIEGGSKVMVTYQTSREVIWRGEKGNLCGRTFEEDFGLENADWSQDDSMKHLGLFINQKPDNISDLAKCLHEKISNNRFEKTKFALTLMAEDEKKWSVPKYIKDGLVWLQDAINNSPAQN
;
A
#
# COMPACT_ATOMS: atom_id res chain seq x y z
N MET A 1 37.99 -5.87 3.80
CA MET A 1 38.01 -6.97 4.78
C MET A 1 39.37 -7.63 4.69
N LYS A 2 40.06 -7.82 5.81
CA LYS A 2 41.37 -8.49 5.86
C LYS A 2 41.22 -9.75 6.71
N ILE A 3 41.53 -10.89 6.14
CA ILE A 3 41.63 -12.16 6.90
C ILE A 3 43.04 -12.24 7.42
N VAL A 4 43.21 -12.23 8.73
CA VAL A 4 44.51 -12.40 9.37
C VAL A 4 44.50 -13.78 10.01
N SER A 5 45.37 -14.65 9.50
CA SER A 5 45.60 -15.95 10.08
C SER A 5 46.73 -15.84 11.12
N ASP A 6 46.47 -16.27 12.34
CA ASP A 6 47.49 -16.42 13.37
C ASP A 6 48.24 -17.74 13.07
N LEU A 7 49.53 -17.59 12.76
CA LEU A 7 50.39 -18.71 12.29
C LEU A 7 50.78 -19.72 13.37
N ASP A 8 50.03 -19.86 14.44
CA ASP A 8 50.20 -20.98 15.39
C ASP A 8 49.67 -22.25 14.72
N PRO A 9 50.57 -23.22 14.36
CA PRO A 9 50.16 -24.45 13.67
C PRO A 9 49.08 -25.26 14.42
N ALA A 10 49.07 -25.21 15.75
CA ALA A 10 48.06 -25.86 16.54
C ALA A 10 46.67 -25.20 16.45
N ARG A 11 46.65 -23.88 16.28
CA ARG A 11 45.41 -23.10 16.07
C ARG A 11 44.88 -23.19 14.64
N ILE A 12 45.75 -23.27 13.64
CA ILE A 12 45.38 -23.52 12.25
C ILE A 12 44.71 -24.89 12.13
N MET A 13 45.24 -25.90 12.79
CA MET A 13 44.63 -27.23 12.84
C MET A 13 43.31 -27.28 13.64
N ALA A 14 43.05 -26.31 14.54
CA ALA A 14 41.83 -26.19 15.32
C ALA A 14 40.75 -25.32 14.66
N GLN A 15 40.92 -24.88 13.41
CA GLN A 15 39.99 -24.03 12.65
C GLN A 15 39.73 -22.65 13.27
N ASP A 16 40.64 -22.08 14.02
CA ASP A 16 40.51 -20.76 14.67
C ASP A 16 40.88 -19.58 13.70
N ALA A 17 40.37 -19.61 12.46
CA ALA A 17 40.47 -18.45 11.57
C ALA A 17 39.57 -17.34 12.10
N LYS A 18 40.14 -16.18 12.43
CA LYS A 18 39.37 -15.00 12.85
C LYS A 18 39.25 -13.98 11.73
N VAL A 19 38.05 -13.54 11.46
CA VAL A 19 37.81 -12.48 10.52
C VAL A 19 38.07 -11.15 11.23
N HIS A 20 38.91 -10.31 10.64
CA HIS A 20 39.12 -8.93 11.04
C HIS A 20 38.69 -8.02 9.91
N TYR A 21 38.16 -6.85 10.25
CA TYR A 21 37.83 -5.82 9.27
C TYR A 21 38.59 -4.55 9.57
N GLN A 22 39.02 -3.88 8.51
CA GLN A 22 39.78 -2.64 8.58
C GLN A 22 38.85 -1.45 8.60
N VAL A 23 39.03 -0.56 9.57
CA VAL A 23 38.33 0.72 9.70
C VAL A 23 39.34 1.85 9.52
N GLY A 24 39.04 2.76 8.59
CA GLY A 24 39.93 3.85 8.20
C GLY A 24 40.87 3.49 7.03
N ASP A 25 41.54 4.50 6.50
CA ASP A 25 42.49 4.36 5.36
C ASP A 25 43.89 4.79 5.76
N GLY A 26 44.90 4.21 5.10
CA GLY A 26 46.32 4.55 5.27
C GLY A 26 46.86 4.24 6.68
N ASP A 27 47.71 5.13 7.20
CA ASP A 27 48.45 4.92 8.47
C ASP A 27 47.53 4.94 9.72
N TYR A 28 46.27 5.31 9.57
CA TYR A 28 45.27 5.34 10.65
C TYR A 28 44.30 4.14 10.61
N ALA A 29 44.57 3.17 9.76
CA ALA A 29 43.74 1.98 9.65
C ALA A 29 43.87 1.09 10.87
N ILE A 30 42.74 0.71 11.46
CA ILE A 30 42.66 -0.16 12.64
C ILE A 30 41.98 -1.46 12.21
N ASP A 31 42.62 -2.60 12.49
CA ASP A 31 42.01 -3.91 12.28
C ASP A 31 41.19 -4.29 13.54
N LEU A 32 39.90 -4.42 13.40
CA LEU A 32 38.98 -4.81 14.47
C LEU A 32 38.51 -6.26 14.28
N PRO A 33 38.46 -7.07 15.32
CA PRO A 33 37.93 -8.42 15.24
C PRO A 33 36.40 -8.40 15.00
N ASP A 34 35.87 -9.47 14.44
CA ASP A 34 34.45 -9.61 14.10
C ASP A 34 33.51 -9.43 15.32
N SER A 35 34.01 -9.68 16.53
CA SER A 35 33.29 -9.51 17.79
C SER A 35 32.80 -8.07 18.02
N TYR A 36 33.41 -7.08 17.37
CA TYR A 36 32.98 -5.68 17.41
C TYR A 36 31.80 -5.38 16.46
N ASN A 37 31.49 -6.30 15.56
CA ASN A 37 30.33 -6.15 14.68
C ASN A 37 29.03 -6.56 15.38
N GLY A 38 27.96 -5.82 15.12
CA GLY A 38 26.61 -6.24 15.48
C GLY A 38 26.19 -7.50 14.72
N LEU A 39 25.17 -8.19 15.24
CA LEU A 39 24.66 -9.46 14.73
C LEU A 39 24.32 -9.41 13.23
N GLY A 40 23.69 -8.32 12.76
CA GLY A 40 23.32 -8.15 11.35
C GLY A 40 24.53 -8.15 10.43
N PHE A 41 25.58 -7.41 10.80
CA PHE A 41 26.79 -7.35 9.96
C PHE A 41 27.55 -8.69 9.94
N LYS A 42 27.60 -9.40 11.06
CA LYS A 42 28.16 -10.77 11.13
C LYS A 42 27.40 -11.72 10.23
N ASN A 43 26.07 -11.67 10.27
CA ASN A 43 25.22 -12.50 9.42
C ASN A 43 25.46 -12.20 7.92
N LEU A 44 25.59 -10.92 7.56
CA LEU A 44 25.92 -10.51 6.19
C LEU A 44 27.26 -11.07 5.73
N ILE A 45 28.31 -10.95 6.56
CA ILE A 45 29.65 -11.50 6.24
C ILE A 45 29.55 -13.02 6.06
N TYR A 46 28.89 -13.71 6.97
CA TYR A 46 28.68 -15.16 6.91
C TYR A 46 28.00 -15.57 5.59
N MET A 47 26.88 -14.95 5.26
CA MET A 47 26.17 -15.26 4.01
C MET A 47 27.06 -15.05 2.77
N VAL A 48 27.80 -13.92 2.71
CA VAL A 48 28.68 -13.64 1.57
C VAL A 48 29.81 -14.66 1.48
N VAL A 49 30.44 -15.02 2.58
CA VAL A 49 31.51 -16.03 2.61
C VAL A 49 31.00 -17.42 2.17
N GLU A 50 29.84 -17.86 2.67
CA GLU A 50 29.23 -19.13 2.28
C GLU A 50 28.88 -19.18 0.78
N ILE A 51 28.37 -18.08 0.23
CA ILE A 51 28.05 -17.99 -1.21
C ILE A 51 29.32 -18.08 -2.05
N LEU A 52 30.38 -17.33 -1.67
CA LEU A 52 31.64 -17.33 -2.40
C LEU A 52 32.36 -18.69 -2.30
N ASP A 53 32.34 -19.34 -1.14
CA ASP A 53 32.92 -20.66 -0.95
C ASP A 53 32.15 -21.74 -1.74
N SER A 54 30.79 -21.67 -1.73
CA SER A 54 29.96 -22.55 -2.53
C SER A 54 30.24 -22.40 -4.02
N GLN A 55 30.38 -21.15 -4.49
CA GLN A 55 30.74 -20.86 -5.89
C GLN A 55 32.12 -21.40 -6.24
N ALA A 56 33.15 -21.14 -5.41
CA ALA A 56 34.49 -21.62 -5.64
C ALA A 56 34.56 -23.16 -5.67
N ARG A 57 33.82 -23.83 -4.79
CA ARG A 57 33.72 -25.30 -4.82
C ARG A 57 33.10 -25.81 -6.10
N TRP A 58 31.99 -25.19 -6.58
CA TRP A 58 31.34 -25.57 -7.82
C TRP A 58 32.23 -25.36 -9.05
N GLU A 59 32.97 -24.24 -9.11
CA GLU A 59 33.90 -23.93 -10.22
C GLU A 59 35.05 -24.93 -10.31
N ASN A 60 35.54 -25.45 -9.17
CA ASN A 60 36.66 -26.38 -9.10
C ASN A 60 36.25 -27.87 -9.20
N MET A 61 34.99 -28.18 -9.45
CA MET A 61 34.54 -29.57 -9.65
C MET A 61 35.07 -30.15 -10.95
N GLU A 62 35.65 -31.34 -10.91
CA GLU A 62 36.10 -32.07 -12.13
C GLU A 62 34.97 -32.28 -13.14
N ASN A 63 33.76 -32.62 -12.65
CA ASN A 63 32.55 -32.75 -13.43
C ASN A 63 31.59 -31.63 -13.04
N ARG A 64 31.92 -30.39 -13.36
CA ARG A 64 31.11 -29.20 -13.04
C ARG A 64 29.73 -29.30 -13.65
N PRO A 65 28.65 -29.32 -12.86
CA PRO A 65 27.28 -29.31 -13.40
C PRO A 65 26.98 -27.95 -14.04
N PRO A 66 26.19 -27.90 -15.13
CA PRO A 66 25.93 -26.67 -15.87
C PRO A 66 25.12 -25.63 -15.10
N LEU A 67 24.43 -26.04 -14.04
CA LEU A 67 23.62 -25.17 -13.19
C LEU A 67 24.09 -25.25 -11.73
N HIS A 68 24.40 -24.09 -11.15
CA HIS A 68 24.58 -23.91 -9.72
C HIS A 68 23.37 -23.15 -9.14
N LEU A 69 22.58 -23.85 -8.33
CA LEU A 69 21.36 -23.32 -7.75
C LEU A 69 21.60 -23.01 -6.26
N ILE A 70 21.46 -21.74 -5.90
CA ILE A 70 21.67 -21.25 -4.53
C ILE A 70 20.35 -20.75 -3.96
N PHE A 71 19.92 -21.34 -2.85
CA PHE A 71 18.76 -20.90 -2.08
C PHE A 71 19.21 -20.05 -0.89
N ILE A 72 18.58 -18.88 -0.73
CA ILE A 72 18.82 -17.99 0.40
C ILE A 72 17.46 -17.69 1.03
N GLU A 73 17.30 -18.09 2.28
CA GLU A 73 16.06 -17.87 3.03
C GLU A 73 16.18 -16.63 3.89
N GLU A 74 15.22 -15.71 3.72
CA GLU A 74 15.03 -14.50 4.53
C GLU A 74 16.35 -13.76 4.85
N PRO A 75 17.13 -13.33 3.83
CA PRO A 75 18.43 -12.66 4.05
C PRO A 75 18.31 -11.36 4.84
N GLU A 76 17.11 -10.80 4.95
CA GLU A 76 16.81 -9.63 5.77
C GLU A 76 16.91 -9.86 7.26
N ALA A 77 16.95 -11.12 7.73
CA ALA A 77 17.01 -11.43 9.15
C ALA A 77 18.21 -10.73 9.80
N HIS A 78 17.92 -9.89 10.79
CA HIS A 78 18.90 -9.06 11.52
C HIS A 78 19.63 -7.97 10.69
N LEU A 79 19.26 -7.75 9.42
CA LEU A 79 19.85 -6.70 8.58
C LEU A 79 19.04 -5.40 8.64
N HIS A 80 19.72 -4.28 8.81
CA HIS A 80 19.10 -2.96 8.58
C HIS A 80 18.72 -2.78 7.10
N ALA A 81 17.67 -2.00 6.83
CA ALA A 81 17.15 -1.76 5.49
C ALA A 81 18.22 -1.44 4.43
N GLN A 82 19.19 -0.58 4.78
CA GLN A 82 20.30 -0.23 3.89
C GLN A 82 21.20 -1.41 3.54
N LEU A 83 21.47 -2.30 4.52
CA LEU A 83 22.26 -3.49 4.29
C LEU A 83 21.51 -4.53 3.46
N GLN A 84 20.19 -4.63 3.61
CA GLN A 84 19.35 -5.48 2.77
C GLN A 84 19.45 -5.08 1.30
N GLN A 85 19.33 -3.78 1.00
CA GLN A 85 19.46 -3.25 -0.36
C GLN A 85 20.89 -3.45 -0.91
N ALA A 86 21.92 -3.17 -0.12
CA ALA A 86 23.30 -3.37 -0.51
C ALA A 86 23.63 -4.85 -0.80
N PHE A 87 23.12 -5.75 0.03
CA PHE A 87 23.27 -7.19 -0.12
C PHE A 87 22.67 -7.67 -1.44
N ILE A 88 21.38 -7.40 -1.68
CA ILE A 88 20.71 -7.87 -2.90
C ILE A 88 21.33 -7.31 -4.17
N ARG A 89 21.76 -6.03 -4.16
CA ARG A 89 22.44 -5.37 -5.28
C ARG A 89 23.76 -6.03 -5.62
N ASN A 90 24.54 -6.42 -4.60
CA ASN A 90 25.85 -7.00 -4.80
C ASN A 90 25.79 -8.49 -5.13
N ILE A 91 24.87 -9.26 -4.55
CA ILE A 91 24.64 -10.66 -4.94
C ILE A 91 24.30 -10.78 -6.42
N LEU A 92 23.46 -9.87 -6.92
CA LEU A 92 23.10 -9.88 -8.33
C LEU A 92 24.31 -9.61 -9.25
N LYS A 93 25.26 -8.79 -8.80
CA LYS A 93 26.52 -8.60 -9.55
C LYS A 93 27.36 -9.87 -9.57
N LEU A 94 27.39 -10.62 -8.47
CA LEU A 94 28.12 -11.90 -8.44
C LEU A 94 27.51 -12.92 -9.42
N SER A 95 26.21 -12.87 -9.66
CA SER A 95 25.56 -13.77 -10.63
C SER A 95 25.85 -13.40 -12.09
N THR A 96 26.25 -12.15 -12.35
CA THR A 96 26.47 -11.63 -13.73
C THR A 96 27.95 -11.48 -14.09
N LEU A 97 28.87 -11.60 -13.13
CA LEU A 97 30.31 -11.34 -13.36
C LEU A 97 31.02 -12.36 -14.27
N GLU A 98 30.36 -13.49 -14.57
CA GLU A 98 30.94 -14.56 -15.43
C GLU A 98 30.03 -14.99 -16.58
N GLU A 99 28.98 -14.23 -16.87
CA GLU A 99 28.15 -14.52 -18.04
C GLU A 99 28.85 -14.03 -19.32
N ASP A 100 29.80 -14.82 -19.81
CA ASP A 100 29.92 -15.02 -21.22
C ASP A 100 28.53 -15.49 -21.70
N GLU A 101 27.87 -14.72 -22.56
CA GLU A 101 26.49 -15.03 -23.00
C GLU A 101 26.43 -16.46 -23.61
N ASP A 102 27.56 -16.99 -24.05
CA ASP A 102 27.72 -18.35 -24.61
C ASP A 102 28.12 -19.42 -23.59
N SER A 103 28.30 -19.07 -22.31
CA SER A 103 28.65 -20.05 -21.27
C SER A 103 27.51 -21.01 -21.00
N ILE A 104 27.80 -22.32 -21.01
CA ILE A 104 26.88 -23.38 -20.60
C ILE A 104 26.67 -23.40 -19.07
N TYR A 105 27.55 -22.76 -18.31
CA TYR A 105 27.50 -22.72 -16.84
C TYR A 105 26.74 -21.50 -16.35
N LYS A 106 25.75 -21.70 -15.48
CA LYS A 106 24.87 -20.63 -14.96
C LYS A 106 24.68 -20.72 -13.47
N ASN A 107 24.78 -19.56 -12.81
CA ASN A 107 24.35 -19.38 -11.43
C ASN A 107 22.88 -18.93 -11.38
N GLN A 108 22.09 -19.56 -10.52
CA GLN A 108 20.73 -19.14 -10.25
C GLN A 108 20.50 -18.97 -8.75
N PHE A 109 20.09 -17.78 -8.35
CA PHE A 109 19.69 -17.50 -6.97
C PHE A 109 18.16 -17.60 -6.82
N VAL A 110 17.72 -18.28 -5.77
CA VAL A 110 16.33 -18.30 -5.32
C VAL A 110 16.32 -17.73 -3.91
N ILE A 111 15.66 -16.58 -3.74
CA ILE A 111 15.67 -15.84 -2.48
C ILE A 111 14.25 -15.74 -1.97
N THR A 112 13.97 -16.24 -0.76
CA THR A 112 12.71 -15.96 -0.06
C THR A 112 12.85 -14.69 0.76
N THR A 113 11.80 -13.89 0.82
CA THR A 113 11.85 -12.62 1.56
C THR A 113 10.46 -12.12 1.94
N HIS A 114 10.39 -11.45 3.09
CA HIS A 114 9.27 -10.60 3.52
C HIS A 114 9.65 -9.10 3.52
N SER A 115 10.80 -8.74 2.94
CA SER A 115 11.31 -7.37 2.94
C SER A 115 10.84 -6.56 1.73
N PRO A 116 10.12 -5.46 1.94
CA PRO A 116 9.82 -4.49 0.88
C PRO A 116 11.10 -3.84 0.30
N HIS A 117 12.19 -3.77 1.07
CA HIS A 117 13.46 -3.20 0.61
C HIS A 117 14.18 -4.07 -0.42
N ILE A 118 14.09 -5.39 -0.27
CA ILE A 118 14.62 -6.36 -1.25
C ILE A 118 13.79 -6.28 -2.54
N LEU A 119 12.46 -6.22 -2.45
CA LEU A 119 11.59 -6.06 -3.61
C LEU A 119 11.86 -4.75 -4.34
N PHE A 120 12.01 -3.65 -3.61
CA PHE A 120 12.33 -2.33 -4.17
C PHE A 120 13.58 -2.38 -5.04
N GLU A 121 14.65 -2.98 -4.54
CA GLU A 121 15.94 -3.04 -5.25
C GLU A 121 15.89 -3.98 -6.46
N ARG A 122 15.22 -5.14 -6.32
CA ARG A 122 15.18 -6.17 -7.37
C ARG A 122 14.20 -5.85 -8.48
N GLY A 123 13.12 -5.11 -8.18
CA GLY A 123 12.00 -4.93 -9.10
C GLY A 123 11.10 -6.17 -9.17
N PHE A 124 9.99 -6.06 -9.88
CA PHE A 124 8.89 -7.01 -9.76
C PHE A 124 8.95 -8.19 -10.76
N LYS A 125 9.67 -8.04 -11.87
CA LYS A 125 9.74 -9.05 -12.93
C LYS A 125 10.11 -10.47 -12.45
N PRO A 126 11.12 -10.67 -11.60
CA PRO A 126 11.53 -12.01 -11.17
C PRO A 126 10.70 -12.57 -10.02
N ILE A 127 9.72 -11.83 -9.50
CA ILE A 127 8.96 -12.25 -8.32
C ILE A 127 8.10 -13.48 -8.64
N ARG A 128 8.13 -14.44 -7.70
CA ARG A 128 7.18 -15.52 -7.55
C ARG A 128 6.42 -15.26 -6.25
N TYR A 129 5.17 -14.81 -6.39
CA TYR A 129 4.31 -14.47 -5.25
C TYR A 129 3.60 -15.71 -4.76
N PHE A 130 3.79 -16.06 -3.50
CA PHE A 130 3.15 -17.20 -2.86
C PHE A 130 1.85 -16.73 -2.22
N ARG A 131 0.72 -17.01 -2.88
CA ARG A 131 -0.61 -16.67 -2.39
C ARG A 131 -1.18 -17.86 -1.63
N ARG A 132 -1.50 -17.63 -0.34
CA ARG A 132 -2.19 -18.63 0.47
C ARG A 132 -3.62 -18.83 -0.04
N ASN A 133 -4.01 -20.06 -0.25
CA ASN A 133 -5.36 -20.38 -0.67
C ASN A 133 -6.31 -20.41 0.54
N LYS A 134 -7.39 -19.64 0.47
CA LYS A 134 -8.35 -19.45 1.58
C LYS A 134 -9.49 -20.48 1.54
N THR A 135 -9.27 -21.70 1.09
CA THR A 135 -10.29 -22.76 1.09
C THR A 135 -10.26 -23.55 2.40
N ALA A 136 -11.47 -23.86 2.93
CA ALA A 136 -11.69 -24.36 4.29
C ALA A 136 -11.09 -25.74 4.64
N TYR A 137 -10.63 -26.52 3.66
CA TYR A 137 -10.33 -27.94 3.90
C TYR A 137 -8.87 -28.37 3.76
N ALA A 138 -8.03 -27.53 3.16
CA ALA A 138 -6.59 -27.80 3.05
C ALA A 138 -5.82 -26.47 2.93
N GLN A 139 -4.71 -26.39 3.62
CA GLN A 139 -3.76 -25.30 3.40
C GLN A 139 -3.01 -25.59 2.10
N SER A 140 -3.23 -24.77 1.09
CA SER A 140 -2.51 -24.81 -0.17
C SER A 140 -2.00 -23.41 -0.53
N THR A 141 -0.99 -23.37 -1.36
CA THR A 141 -0.40 -22.12 -1.82
C THR A 141 -0.30 -22.13 -3.34
N ASP A 142 -0.80 -21.08 -3.97
CA ASP A 142 -0.60 -20.83 -5.39
C ASP A 142 0.66 -20.00 -5.59
N VAL A 143 1.46 -20.37 -6.58
CA VAL A 143 2.65 -19.61 -6.97
C VAL A 143 2.34 -18.75 -8.19
N LEU A 144 2.24 -17.44 -8.02
CA LEU A 144 1.92 -16.50 -9.07
C LEU A 144 3.19 -15.89 -9.66
N ASN A 145 3.32 -15.94 -10.99
CA ASN A 145 4.47 -15.45 -11.72
C ASN A 145 4.24 -14.02 -12.20
N LEU A 146 4.85 -13.02 -11.54
CA LEU A 146 4.68 -11.61 -11.92
C LEU A 146 5.26 -11.31 -13.32
N SER A 147 6.25 -12.07 -13.79
CA SER A 147 6.76 -11.83 -15.15
C SER A 147 5.72 -12.13 -16.25
N GLU A 148 4.82 -13.08 -16.01
CA GLU A 148 3.71 -13.37 -16.93
C GLU A 148 2.61 -12.33 -16.85
N PHE A 149 2.31 -11.85 -15.65
CA PHE A 149 1.41 -10.72 -15.45
C PHE A 149 1.88 -9.51 -16.26
N TYR A 150 3.16 -9.16 -16.16
CA TYR A 150 3.72 -8.04 -16.87
C TYR A 150 3.78 -8.20 -18.40
N LYS A 151 3.92 -9.41 -18.92
CA LYS A 151 3.82 -9.66 -20.36
C LYS A 151 2.44 -9.38 -20.92
N LYS A 152 1.39 -9.68 -20.13
CA LYS A 152 -0.02 -9.52 -20.53
C LYS A 152 -0.51 -8.06 -20.42
N GLN A 153 0.11 -7.24 -19.57
CA GLN A 153 -0.31 -5.88 -19.25
C GLN A 153 0.85 -4.86 -19.36
N PRO A 154 1.42 -4.64 -20.56
CA PRO A 154 2.64 -3.83 -20.71
C PRO A 154 2.44 -2.34 -20.39
N THR A 155 1.26 -1.77 -20.63
CA THR A 155 0.96 -0.34 -20.39
C THR A 155 0.78 -0.01 -18.92
N GLU A 156 0.19 -0.91 -18.16
CA GLU A 156 -0.03 -0.74 -16.73
C GLU A 156 1.22 -1.06 -15.90
N ARG A 157 2.05 -1.96 -16.42
CA ARG A 157 3.28 -2.43 -15.77
C ARG A 157 4.19 -1.28 -15.34
N ASP A 158 4.58 -0.44 -16.28
CA ASP A 158 5.58 0.61 -16.05
C ASP A 158 5.06 1.65 -15.03
N PHE A 159 3.76 1.92 -15.06
CA PHE A 159 3.11 2.76 -14.07
C PHE A 159 3.14 2.09 -12.69
N LEU A 160 2.66 0.86 -12.58
CA LEU A 160 2.57 0.14 -11.32
C LEU A 160 3.95 -0.11 -10.70
N GLU A 161 4.95 -0.49 -11.51
CA GLU A 161 6.30 -0.71 -10.99
C GLU A 161 6.92 0.57 -10.45
N LYS A 162 6.79 1.69 -11.16
CA LYS A 162 7.28 2.99 -10.68
C LYS A 162 6.55 3.45 -9.42
N TYR A 163 5.23 3.30 -9.40
CA TYR A 163 4.41 3.75 -8.30
C TYR A 163 4.66 2.93 -7.03
N LEU A 164 4.62 1.60 -7.12
CA LEU A 164 4.83 0.71 -5.98
C LEU A 164 6.26 0.78 -5.43
N LYS A 165 7.26 0.93 -6.30
CA LYS A 165 8.66 1.11 -5.88
C LYS A 165 8.88 2.33 -4.98
N LEU A 166 8.10 3.39 -5.13
CA LEU A 166 8.31 4.60 -4.33
C LEU A 166 8.04 4.36 -2.84
N THR A 167 6.90 3.73 -2.48
CA THR A 167 6.48 3.66 -1.08
C THR A 167 5.64 2.44 -0.72
N HIS A 168 5.27 1.56 -1.68
CA HIS A 168 4.18 0.61 -1.50
C HIS A 168 4.53 -0.85 -1.82
N CYS A 169 5.81 -1.23 -1.68
CA CYS A 169 6.21 -2.64 -1.80
C CYS A 169 5.62 -3.53 -0.69
N ASP A 170 5.14 -2.93 0.40
CA ASP A 170 4.42 -3.58 1.49
C ASP A 170 3.11 -4.25 1.05
N LEU A 171 2.50 -3.79 -0.06
CA LEU A 171 1.31 -4.40 -0.65
C LEU A 171 1.46 -5.92 -0.85
N PHE A 172 2.64 -6.38 -1.23
CA PHE A 172 2.90 -7.81 -1.47
C PHE A 172 2.89 -8.67 -0.21
N PHE A 173 2.95 -8.07 0.97
CA PHE A 173 3.02 -8.75 2.26
C PHE A 173 1.80 -8.53 3.12
N SER A 174 0.85 -7.70 2.66
CA SER A 174 -0.30 -7.30 3.46
C SER A 174 -1.41 -8.36 3.47
N ASP A 175 -2.16 -8.41 4.57
CA ASP A 175 -3.38 -9.23 4.70
C ASP A 175 -4.53 -8.67 3.86
N ALA A 176 -4.55 -7.34 3.73
CA ALA A 176 -5.52 -6.61 2.92
C ALA A 176 -4.98 -5.24 2.51
N ALA A 177 -5.58 -4.64 1.49
CA ALA A 177 -5.26 -3.29 1.05
C ALA A 177 -6.43 -2.34 1.28
N ILE A 178 -6.09 -1.07 1.56
CA ILE A 178 -7.03 0.05 1.53
C ILE A 178 -6.51 1.06 0.53
N LEU A 179 -7.26 1.29 -0.53
CA LEU A 179 -6.95 2.29 -1.54
C LEU A 179 -7.71 3.56 -1.19
N VAL A 180 -6.99 4.65 -0.96
CA VAL A 180 -7.59 5.96 -0.64
C VAL A 180 -7.31 6.97 -1.74
N GLU A 181 -8.16 7.98 -1.84
CA GLU A 181 -8.01 8.96 -2.90
C GLU A 181 -6.85 9.91 -2.65
N GLY A 182 -6.69 10.37 -1.42
CA GLY A 182 -5.73 11.40 -1.11
C GLY A 182 -5.05 11.28 0.26
N ASN A 183 -4.18 12.24 0.49
CA ASN A 183 -3.38 12.31 1.72
C ASN A 183 -4.25 12.52 2.98
N VAL A 184 -5.40 13.19 2.86
CA VAL A 184 -6.30 13.46 4.00
C VAL A 184 -6.83 12.17 4.58
N GLU A 185 -7.40 11.31 3.73
CA GLU A 185 -7.90 9.99 4.14
C GLU A 185 -6.77 9.15 4.69
N ARG A 186 -5.61 9.12 4.01
CA ARG A 186 -4.44 8.36 4.47
C ARG A 186 -3.99 8.75 5.88
N LEU A 187 -3.97 10.04 6.19
CA LEU A 187 -3.58 10.54 7.51
C LEU A 187 -4.59 10.19 8.60
N LEU A 188 -5.89 10.27 8.29
CA LEU A 188 -6.96 10.08 9.26
C LEU A 188 -7.38 8.62 9.43
N LEU A 189 -7.11 7.78 8.44
CA LEU A 189 -7.56 6.39 8.41
C LEU A 189 -7.14 5.56 9.64
N PRO A 190 -5.90 5.68 10.19
CA PRO A 190 -5.54 4.95 11.41
C PRO A 190 -6.44 5.26 12.60
N ILE A 191 -6.84 6.53 12.75
CA ILE A 191 -7.77 6.96 13.81
C ILE A 191 -9.17 6.40 13.52
N MET A 192 -9.63 6.47 12.27
CA MET A 192 -10.93 5.96 11.85
C MET A 192 -11.05 4.45 12.05
N ILE A 193 -10.00 3.67 11.74
CA ILE A 193 -9.91 2.23 11.99
C ILE A 193 -10.06 1.94 13.48
N LYS A 194 -9.30 2.62 14.32
CA LYS A 194 -9.37 2.46 15.78
C LYS A 194 -10.77 2.72 16.33
N LYS A 195 -11.47 3.73 15.78
CA LYS A 195 -12.83 4.11 16.22
C LYS A 195 -13.92 3.15 15.75
N THR A 196 -13.79 2.56 14.57
CA THR A 196 -14.92 1.86 13.91
C THR A 196 -14.69 0.38 13.68
N ALA A 197 -13.45 -0.05 13.47
CA ALA A 197 -13.08 -1.41 13.10
C ALA A 197 -11.77 -1.82 13.79
N SER A 198 -11.75 -1.74 15.12
CA SER A 198 -10.54 -1.91 15.93
C SER A 198 -9.83 -3.25 15.75
N LYS A 199 -10.54 -4.31 15.35
CA LYS A 199 -9.93 -5.63 15.05
C LYS A 199 -8.99 -5.58 13.85
N LEU A 200 -9.16 -4.62 12.93
CA LEU A 200 -8.23 -4.42 11.81
C LEU A 200 -6.82 -4.01 12.26
N SER A 201 -6.68 -3.47 13.46
CA SER A 201 -5.37 -3.08 14.01
C SER A 201 -4.42 -4.26 14.26
N SER A 202 -4.94 -5.49 14.28
CA SER A 202 -4.13 -6.72 14.39
C SER A 202 -3.70 -7.29 13.04
N ASN A 203 -4.20 -6.74 11.92
CA ASN A 203 -3.87 -7.17 10.58
C ASN A 203 -2.81 -6.23 9.98
N TYR A 204 -1.98 -6.79 9.09
CA TYR A 204 -1.06 -5.98 8.31
C TYR A 204 -1.79 -5.38 7.09
N LEU A 205 -2.14 -4.10 7.18
CA LEU A 205 -2.88 -3.38 6.15
C LEU A 205 -1.93 -2.49 5.34
N SER A 206 -1.97 -2.61 4.02
CA SER A 206 -1.32 -1.67 3.12
C SER A 206 -2.29 -0.57 2.72
N ILE A 207 -1.95 0.69 3.02
CA ILE A 207 -2.78 1.87 2.71
C ILE A 207 -2.11 2.64 1.57
N LEU A 208 -2.74 2.63 0.39
CA LEU A 208 -2.22 3.25 -0.82
C LEU A 208 -3.02 4.50 -1.17
N GLU A 209 -2.32 5.62 -1.38
CA GLU A 209 -2.90 6.86 -1.92
C GLU A 209 -2.84 6.81 -3.45
N ILE A 210 -3.97 6.59 -4.12
CA ILE A 210 -4.03 6.28 -5.55
C ILE A 210 -4.54 7.43 -6.44
N GLY A 211 -5.15 8.45 -5.84
CA GLY A 211 -5.88 9.48 -6.58
C GLY A 211 -7.12 8.95 -7.31
N GLY A 212 -8.21 9.73 -7.36
CA GLY A 212 -9.45 9.31 -8.01
C GLY A 212 -9.33 8.97 -9.50
N ALA A 213 -8.36 9.57 -10.19
CA ALA A 213 -8.11 9.34 -11.61
C ALA A 213 -7.39 8.01 -11.92
N PHE A 214 -6.70 7.38 -10.97
CA PHE A 214 -5.79 6.26 -11.24
C PHE A 214 -6.17 4.95 -10.55
N GLY A 215 -7.15 4.94 -9.65
CA GLY A 215 -7.52 3.75 -8.89
C GLY A 215 -7.82 2.53 -9.76
N HIS A 216 -8.52 2.73 -10.88
CA HIS A 216 -8.86 1.66 -11.82
C HIS A 216 -7.63 0.92 -12.41
N LYS A 217 -6.44 1.55 -12.43
CA LYS A 217 -5.20 0.92 -12.91
C LYS A 217 -4.67 -0.17 -11.97
N PHE A 218 -5.10 -0.16 -10.72
CA PHE A 218 -4.74 -1.20 -9.73
C PHE A 218 -5.61 -2.46 -9.85
N LYS A 219 -6.74 -2.38 -10.58
CA LYS A 219 -7.70 -3.48 -10.74
C LYS A 219 -7.03 -4.81 -11.14
N THR A 220 -6.20 -4.75 -12.17
CA THR A 220 -5.53 -5.95 -12.71
C THR A 220 -4.54 -6.56 -11.72
N LEU A 221 -3.78 -5.71 -11.01
CA LEU A 221 -2.83 -6.16 -10.00
C LEU A 221 -3.53 -6.74 -8.77
N ILE A 222 -4.53 -6.06 -8.24
CA ILE A 222 -5.30 -6.53 -7.07
C ILE A 222 -5.98 -7.86 -7.38
N ASN A 223 -6.59 -7.99 -8.56
CA ASN A 223 -7.19 -9.24 -9.00
C ASN A 223 -6.14 -10.36 -9.15
N PHE A 224 -4.97 -10.05 -9.71
CA PHE A 224 -3.88 -11.01 -9.86
C PHE A 224 -3.33 -11.48 -8.51
N LEU A 225 -3.08 -10.58 -7.58
CA LEU A 225 -2.62 -10.92 -6.23
C LEU A 225 -3.70 -11.66 -5.42
N GLY A 226 -4.97 -11.47 -5.76
CA GLY A 226 -6.09 -12.00 -4.99
C GLY A 226 -6.18 -11.37 -3.61
N LEU A 227 -5.97 -10.05 -3.51
CA LEU A 227 -5.90 -9.34 -2.25
C LEU A 227 -7.26 -8.73 -1.90
N THR A 228 -7.78 -9.04 -0.72
CA THR A 228 -9.00 -8.38 -0.22
C THR A 228 -8.74 -6.89 -0.08
N THR A 229 -9.57 -6.06 -0.75
CA THR A 229 -9.28 -4.64 -0.90
C THR A 229 -10.52 -3.78 -0.66
N LEU A 230 -10.36 -2.74 0.14
CA LEU A 230 -11.34 -1.67 0.30
C LEU A 230 -10.87 -0.43 -0.49
N ILE A 231 -11.74 0.12 -1.33
CA ILE A 231 -11.51 1.36 -2.05
C ILE A 231 -12.37 2.44 -1.39
N ILE A 232 -11.74 3.48 -0.86
CA ILE A 232 -12.39 4.67 -0.30
C ILE A 232 -12.13 5.81 -1.28
N THR A 233 -13.16 6.31 -1.92
CA THR A 233 -13.02 7.32 -2.96
C THR A 233 -14.16 8.33 -2.90
N ASP A 234 -14.00 9.48 -3.58
CA ASP A 234 -14.97 10.55 -3.60
C ASP A 234 -15.98 10.41 -4.76
N LEU A 235 -17.16 10.96 -4.59
CA LEU A 235 -18.16 11.04 -5.67
C LEU A 235 -17.68 11.93 -6.80
N ASP A 236 -16.96 13.01 -6.49
CA ASP A 236 -16.44 13.98 -7.45
C ASP A 236 -17.49 14.45 -8.46
N SER A 237 -18.66 14.81 -7.96
CA SER A 237 -19.79 15.23 -8.80
C SER A 237 -19.46 16.48 -9.60
N VAL A 238 -19.82 16.44 -10.88
CA VAL A 238 -19.67 17.54 -11.83
C VAL A 238 -20.95 17.67 -12.67
N THR A 239 -21.20 18.87 -13.19
CA THR A 239 -22.36 19.14 -14.07
C THR A 239 -22.25 18.29 -15.33
N GLY A 240 -23.33 17.57 -15.66
CA GLY A 240 -23.41 16.70 -16.83
C GLY A 240 -23.61 17.44 -18.15
N PRO A 241 -23.57 16.72 -19.28
CA PRO A 241 -23.65 17.28 -20.63
C PRO A 241 -25.03 17.90 -20.99
N GLU A 242 -26.07 17.49 -20.28
CA GLU A 242 -27.42 18.04 -20.47
C GLU A 242 -27.59 19.46 -19.89
N ASN A 243 -26.66 19.88 -19.06
CA ASN A 243 -26.64 21.24 -18.52
C ASN A 243 -25.91 22.18 -19.47
N ASN A 244 -26.21 23.49 -19.34
CA ASN A 244 -25.66 24.57 -20.15
C ASN A 244 -24.14 24.35 -20.40
N GLU A 245 -23.72 24.31 -21.68
CA GLU A 245 -22.32 24.00 -22.11
C GLU A 245 -21.23 24.76 -21.32
N LYS A 246 -21.54 26.01 -20.86
CA LYS A 246 -20.60 26.81 -20.04
C LYS A 246 -20.38 26.28 -18.64
N LYS A 247 -21.21 25.36 -18.13
CA LYS A 247 -21.14 24.77 -16.81
C LYS A 247 -20.66 23.30 -16.84
N GLN A 248 -20.64 22.67 -18.02
CA GLN A 248 -20.27 21.28 -18.17
C GLN A 248 -18.89 20.99 -17.52
N GLY A 249 -18.83 19.94 -16.73
CA GLY A 249 -17.59 19.50 -16.04
C GLY A 249 -17.17 20.35 -14.84
N LYS A 250 -17.95 21.34 -14.40
CA LYS A 250 -17.71 22.10 -13.19
C LYS A 250 -18.19 21.31 -11.97
N SER A 251 -17.51 21.46 -10.85
CA SER A 251 -17.94 20.83 -9.59
C SER A 251 -19.35 21.30 -9.22
N CYS A 252 -20.17 20.37 -8.77
CA CYS A 252 -21.55 20.64 -8.36
C CYS A 252 -21.94 19.76 -7.16
N LEU A 253 -23.04 20.11 -6.49
CA LEU A 253 -23.59 19.27 -5.43
C LEU A 253 -24.07 17.92 -5.99
N PRO A 254 -23.95 16.82 -5.24
CA PRO A 254 -24.48 15.52 -5.64
C PRO A 254 -26.00 15.50 -5.86
N THR A 255 -26.72 16.48 -5.31
CA THR A 255 -28.18 16.66 -5.47
C THR A 255 -28.58 17.40 -6.74
N GLU A 256 -27.60 17.90 -7.51
CA GLU A 256 -27.93 18.64 -8.77
C GLU A 256 -28.44 17.67 -9.84
N ALA A 257 -29.50 18.07 -10.52
CA ALA A 257 -30.11 17.24 -11.57
C ALA A 257 -29.12 17.01 -12.73
N GLY A 258 -28.99 15.75 -13.19
CA GLY A 258 -28.08 15.38 -14.26
C GLY A 258 -26.60 15.43 -13.90
N ALA A 259 -26.27 15.49 -12.62
CA ALA A 259 -24.88 15.40 -12.15
C ALA A 259 -24.27 14.04 -12.48
N ILE A 260 -23.01 14.06 -12.93
CA ILE A 260 -22.19 12.88 -13.20
C ILE A 260 -20.94 12.88 -12.35
N THR A 261 -20.29 11.72 -12.21
CA THR A 261 -18.98 11.65 -11.56
C THR A 261 -17.85 11.88 -12.56
N SER A 262 -16.79 12.55 -12.12
CA SER A 262 -15.50 12.61 -12.84
C SER A 262 -14.52 11.53 -12.38
N ASN A 263 -14.86 10.77 -11.35
CA ASN A 263 -14.00 9.76 -10.74
C ASN A 263 -13.86 8.51 -11.61
N GLN A 264 -12.69 8.30 -12.16
CA GLN A 264 -12.42 7.20 -13.10
C GLN A 264 -12.47 5.81 -12.43
N THR A 265 -12.30 5.72 -11.12
CA THR A 265 -12.45 4.48 -10.38
C THR A 265 -13.91 4.03 -10.36
N LEU A 266 -14.84 4.95 -10.14
CA LEU A 266 -16.27 4.68 -10.15
C LEU A 266 -16.80 4.34 -11.56
N ILE A 267 -16.22 4.97 -12.59
CA ILE A 267 -16.61 4.76 -14.00
C ILE A 267 -16.06 3.43 -14.54
N ASN A 268 -14.77 3.11 -14.27
CA ASN A 268 -14.05 2.04 -14.96
C ASN A 268 -13.80 0.80 -14.11
N TRP A 269 -14.05 0.84 -12.81
CA TRP A 269 -13.85 -0.31 -11.94
C TRP A 269 -15.13 -0.73 -11.22
N LEU A 270 -15.50 -0.05 -10.14
CA LEU A 270 -16.67 -0.35 -9.31
C LEU A 270 -17.38 0.95 -8.91
N PRO A 271 -18.68 1.03 -9.03
CA PRO A 271 -19.64 0.05 -9.57
C PRO A 271 -19.85 0.12 -11.09
N CYS A 272 -18.95 0.77 -11.85
CA CYS A 272 -19.05 1.00 -13.32
C CYS A 272 -20.25 1.87 -13.69
N LYS A 273 -20.49 2.94 -12.94
CA LYS A 273 -21.59 3.91 -13.16
C LYS A 273 -21.01 5.33 -13.20
N ASN A 274 -21.58 6.19 -14.03
CA ASN A 274 -21.13 7.59 -14.16
C ASN A 274 -22.15 8.60 -13.65
N GLU A 275 -23.45 8.28 -13.60
CA GLU A 275 -24.49 9.17 -13.10
C GLU A 275 -24.53 9.14 -11.57
N ILE A 276 -24.55 10.29 -10.93
CA ILE A 276 -24.63 10.40 -9.47
C ILE A 276 -25.89 9.72 -8.94
N LYS A 277 -27.03 9.88 -9.61
CA LYS A 277 -28.26 9.19 -9.25
C LYS A 277 -28.08 7.67 -9.24
N SER A 278 -27.49 7.09 -10.28
CA SER A 278 -27.24 5.66 -10.38
C SER A 278 -26.24 5.15 -9.34
N LEU A 279 -25.28 5.99 -8.93
CA LEU A 279 -24.35 5.71 -7.84
C LEU A 279 -25.05 5.73 -6.48
N GLN A 280 -25.96 6.66 -6.24
CA GLN A 280 -26.74 6.73 -5.00
C GLN A 280 -27.72 5.56 -4.84
N GLU A 281 -28.28 5.06 -5.95
CA GLU A 281 -29.17 3.91 -6.00
C GLU A 281 -28.47 2.55 -6.09
N ALA A 282 -27.12 2.53 -6.16
CA ALA A 282 -26.35 1.30 -6.27
C ALA A 282 -26.51 0.42 -5.03
N LEU A 283 -26.82 -0.85 -5.25
CA LEU A 283 -26.90 -1.85 -4.19
C LEU A 283 -25.51 -2.19 -3.66
N ASP A 284 -25.45 -2.76 -2.46
CA ASP A 284 -24.17 -3.20 -1.89
C ASP A 284 -23.50 -4.28 -2.76
N SER A 285 -24.30 -5.13 -3.43
CA SER A 285 -23.81 -6.11 -4.40
C SER A 285 -23.11 -5.48 -5.61
N ASP A 286 -23.52 -4.29 -6.04
CA ASP A 286 -22.92 -3.58 -7.18
C ASP A 286 -21.53 -3.01 -6.82
N ARG A 287 -21.32 -2.75 -5.54
CA ARG A 287 -20.09 -2.16 -4.98
C ARG A 287 -19.04 -3.20 -4.64
N VAL A 288 -19.38 -4.50 -4.73
CA VAL A 288 -18.50 -5.61 -4.34
C VAL A 288 -18.18 -6.47 -5.55
N GLN A 289 -16.90 -6.69 -5.79
CA GLN A 289 -16.38 -7.66 -6.77
C GLN A 289 -15.79 -8.86 -6.03
N HIS A 290 -16.15 -10.06 -6.45
CA HIS A 290 -15.51 -11.30 -6.01
C HIS A 290 -14.31 -11.62 -6.90
N ILE A 291 -13.19 -12.01 -6.29
CA ILE A 291 -11.96 -12.41 -6.99
C ILE A 291 -11.75 -13.92 -6.80
N GLU A 292 -11.06 -14.55 -7.76
CA GLU A 292 -10.63 -15.93 -7.63
C GLU A 292 -9.83 -16.16 -6.34
N GLY A 293 -10.04 -17.29 -5.67
CA GLY A 293 -9.41 -17.58 -4.38
C GLY A 293 -10.14 -17.03 -3.15
N GLY A 294 -11.36 -16.50 -3.32
CA GLY A 294 -12.25 -16.09 -2.22
C GLY A 294 -12.05 -14.67 -1.70
N SER A 295 -11.10 -13.92 -2.26
CA SER A 295 -10.90 -12.51 -1.92
C SER A 295 -11.96 -11.61 -2.56
N LYS A 296 -12.12 -10.40 -2.04
CA LYS A 296 -13.17 -9.46 -2.48
C LYS A 296 -12.62 -8.05 -2.57
N VAL A 297 -13.17 -7.26 -3.48
CA VAL A 297 -12.94 -5.81 -3.56
C VAL A 297 -14.25 -5.11 -3.31
N MET A 298 -14.26 -4.11 -2.44
CA MET A 298 -15.40 -3.23 -2.23
C MET A 298 -14.99 -1.79 -2.50
N VAL A 299 -15.87 -1.05 -3.16
CA VAL A 299 -15.77 0.42 -3.25
C VAL A 299 -16.78 1.08 -2.32
N THR A 300 -16.32 2.11 -1.62
CA THR A 300 -17.18 2.96 -0.81
C THR A 300 -16.95 4.43 -1.17
N TYR A 301 -18.02 5.18 -1.20
CA TYR A 301 -18.08 6.60 -1.53
C TYR A 301 -19.29 7.24 -0.83
N GLN A 302 -19.39 8.56 -0.84
CA GLN A 302 -20.45 9.31 -0.17
C GLN A 302 -21.84 8.89 -0.68
N THR A 303 -22.71 8.53 0.24
CA THR A 303 -24.12 8.17 -0.04
C THR A 303 -25.07 9.06 0.71
N SER A 304 -26.19 9.38 0.08
CA SER A 304 -27.25 10.18 0.71
C SER A 304 -27.77 9.51 1.96
N ARG A 305 -27.82 10.27 3.05
CA ARG A 305 -28.32 9.83 4.35
C ARG A 305 -29.01 10.96 5.09
N GLU A 306 -29.76 10.62 6.11
CA GLU A 306 -30.32 11.62 7.03
C GLU A 306 -29.16 12.28 7.78
N VAL A 307 -29.03 13.59 7.61
CA VAL A 307 -28.12 14.48 8.34
C VAL A 307 -28.97 15.37 9.23
N ILE A 308 -28.52 15.63 10.44
CA ILE A 308 -29.21 16.45 11.43
C ILE A 308 -28.33 17.65 11.77
N TRP A 309 -28.89 18.85 11.73
CA TRP A 309 -28.22 20.07 12.16
C TRP A 309 -29.22 21.01 12.81
N ARG A 310 -28.96 21.44 14.04
CA ARG A 310 -29.86 22.27 14.84
C ARG A 310 -31.30 21.74 14.94
N GLY A 311 -31.44 20.42 14.94
CA GLY A 311 -32.74 19.76 14.99
C GLY A 311 -33.46 19.63 13.65
N GLU A 312 -32.97 20.25 12.59
CA GLU A 312 -33.47 20.03 11.23
C GLU A 312 -32.87 18.75 10.63
N LYS A 313 -33.64 18.07 9.80
CA LYS A 313 -33.25 16.85 9.10
C LYS A 313 -33.27 17.08 7.61
N GLY A 314 -32.23 16.58 6.93
CA GLY A 314 -32.13 16.59 5.47
C GLY A 314 -31.48 15.31 4.96
N ASN A 315 -31.88 14.86 3.78
CA ASN A 315 -31.25 13.73 3.11
C ASN A 315 -30.13 14.27 2.18
N LEU A 316 -28.89 14.19 2.64
CA LEU A 316 -27.76 14.86 2.01
C LEU A 316 -26.52 13.93 2.00
N CYS A 317 -25.58 14.24 1.09
CA CYS A 317 -24.22 13.71 1.10
C CYS A 317 -23.25 14.77 0.58
N GLY A 318 -22.00 14.65 0.97
CA GLY A 318 -20.91 15.48 0.42
C GLY A 318 -20.49 15.02 -0.98
N ARG A 319 -19.83 15.88 -1.71
CA ARG A 319 -19.15 15.57 -2.96
C ARG A 319 -17.77 14.93 -2.70
N THR A 320 -17.08 15.41 -1.66
CA THR A 320 -15.76 14.97 -1.22
C THR A 320 -15.78 14.56 0.25
N PHE A 321 -14.68 13.96 0.70
CA PHE A 321 -14.50 13.56 2.09
C PHE A 321 -14.76 14.73 3.06
N GLU A 322 -14.17 15.90 2.80
CA GLU A 322 -14.27 17.04 3.71
C GLU A 322 -15.69 17.58 3.82
N GLU A 323 -16.42 17.60 2.69
CA GLU A 323 -17.84 18.00 2.67
C GLU A 323 -18.68 17.01 3.50
N ASP A 324 -18.48 15.72 3.26
CA ASP A 324 -19.24 14.67 3.94
C ASP A 324 -18.91 14.61 5.43
N PHE A 325 -17.63 14.82 5.80
CA PHE A 325 -17.21 14.97 7.20
C PHE A 325 -17.88 16.16 7.87
N GLY A 326 -17.93 17.30 7.20
CA GLY A 326 -18.60 18.50 7.69
C GLY A 326 -20.11 18.30 7.93
N LEU A 327 -20.76 17.52 7.05
CA LEU A 327 -22.19 17.18 7.20
C LEU A 327 -22.40 16.14 8.31
N GLU A 328 -21.56 15.10 8.42
CA GLU A 328 -21.65 14.10 9.50
C GLU A 328 -21.49 14.70 10.88
N ASN A 329 -20.65 15.75 10.97
CA ASN A 329 -20.31 16.44 12.20
C ASN A 329 -20.85 17.88 12.22
N ALA A 330 -22.04 18.12 11.66
CA ALA A 330 -22.54 19.45 11.40
C ALA A 330 -22.59 20.35 12.65
N ASP A 331 -23.18 19.88 13.75
CA ASP A 331 -23.28 20.66 14.98
C ASP A 331 -21.89 20.96 15.58
N TRP A 332 -20.98 19.97 15.57
CA TRP A 332 -19.63 20.12 16.10
C TRP A 332 -18.74 20.97 15.20
N SER A 333 -18.73 20.75 13.90
CA SER A 333 -17.87 21.49 12.95
C SER A 333 -18.27 22.95 12.78
N GLN A 334 -19.54 23.27 13.11
CA GLN A 334 -20.09 24.64 13.06
C GLN A 334 -20.12 25.32 14.44
N ASP A 335 -19.51 24.72 15.47
CA ASP A 335 -19.28 25.39 16.74
C ASP A 335 -18.16 26.43 16.61
N ASP A 336 -18.29 27.57 17.31
CA ASP A 336 -17.32 28.68 17.26
C ASP A 336 -15.91 28.24 17.69
N SER A 337 -15.78 27.26 18.56
CA SER A 337 -14.51 26.70 19.01
C SER A 337 -13.79 25.90 17.91
N MET A 338 -14.50 25.46 16.86
CA MET A 338 -13.98 24.63 15.76
C MET A 338 -13.58 25.43 14.50
N LYS A 339 -13.53 26.77 14.59
CA LYS A 339 -13.12 27.65 13.46
C LYS A 339 -11.75 27.28 12.86
N HIS A 340 -10.87 26.78 13.69
CA HIS A 340 -9.51 26.38 13.31
C HIS A 340 -9.45 25.15 12.40
N LEU A 341 -10.51 24.31 12.35
CA LEU A 341 -10.65 23.21 11.40
C LEU A 341 -10.82 23.69 9.95
N GLY A 342 -11.22 24.93 9.75
CA GLY A 342 -11.45 25.48 8.41
C GLY A 342 -12.82 25.15 7.80
N LEU A 343 -13.66 24.33 8.43
CA LEU A 343 -15.02 24.01 7.96
C LEU A 343 -16.10 24.98 8.40
N PHE A 344 -15.84 25.77 9.43
CA PHE A 344 -16.80 26.71 10.01
C PHE A 344 -17.28 27.76 8.99
N ILE A 345 -18.60 27.94 8.86
CA ILE A 345 -19.23 28.91 7.95
C ILE A 345 -19.55 30.21 8.71
N ASN A 346 -18.91 31.31 8.32
CA ASN A 346 -19.07 32.61 8.99
C ASN A 346 -20.47 33.22 8.82
N GLN A 347 -21.06 33.09 7.61
CA GLN A 347 -22.44 33.47 7.36
C GLN A 347 -23.31 32.29 7.76
N LYS A 348 -24.10 32.44 8.84
CA LYS A 348 -24.94 31.35 9.34
C LYS A 348 -25.95 30.93 8.28
N PRO A 349 -25.90 29.68 7.80
CA PRO A 349 -26.93 29.15 6.88
C PRO A 349 -28.30 29.13 7.57
N ASP A 350 -29.36 29.33 6.79
CA ASP A 350 -30.73 29.33 7.31
C ASP A 350 -31.23 27.92 7.64
N ASN A 351 -30.80 26.93 6.83
CA ASN A 351 -31.20 25.53 6.96
C ASN A 351 -30.05 24.59 6.59
N ILE A 352 -30.26 23.29 6.76
CA ILE A 352 -29.24 22.26 6.53
C ILE A 352 -28.83 22.14 5.05
N SER A 353 -29.76 22.42 4.12
CA SER A 353 -29.46 22.40 2.68
C SER A 353 -28.57 23.58 2.28
N ASP A 354 -28.74 24.73 2.90
CA ASP A 354 -27.89 25.90 2.72
C ASP A 354 -26.51 25.68 3.37
N LEU A 355 -26.44 24.96 4.49
CA LEU A 355 -25.17 24.53 5.08
C LEU A 355 -24.38 23.66 4.08
N ALA A 356 -25.02 22.69 3.44
CA ALA A 356 -24.38 21.83 2.45
C ALA A 356 -23.83 22.66 1.26
N LYS A 357 -24.59 23.63 0.75
CA LYS A 357 -24.11 24.55 -0.31
C LYS A 357 -22.90 25.38 0.13
N CYS A 358 -22.98 25.97 1.32
CA CYS A 358 -21.89 26.77 1.87
C CYS A 358 -20.60 25.95 2.11
N LEU A 359 -20.74 24.70 2.59
CA LEU A 359 -19.60 23.79 2.72
C LEU A 359 -18.99 23.45 1.35
N HIS A 360 -19.83 23.14 0.36
CA HIS A 360 -19.38 22.88 -1.01
C HIS A 360 -18.63 24.08 -1.60
N GLU A 361 -19.18 25.29 -1.53
CA GLU A 361 -18.54 26.51 -2.02
C GLU A 361 -17.21 26.79 -1.33
N LYS A 362 -17.17 26.57 -0.03
CA LYS A 362 -15.96 26.79 0.78
C LYS A 362 -14.86 25.80 0.44
N ILE A 363 -15.20 24.51 0.35
CA ILE A 363 -14.23 23.42 0.14
C ILE A 363 -13.77 23.37 -1.33
N SER A 364 -14.68 23.65 -2.28
CA SER A 364 -14.34 23.75 -3.70
C SER A 364 -13.48 24.97 -4.02
N ASN A 365 -13.32 25.90 -3.09
CA ASN A 365 -12.45 27.05 -3.27
C ASN A 365 -10.99 26.64 -3.08
N ASN A 366 -10.11 27.03 -3.99
CA ASN A 366 -8.65 26.77 -3.95
C ASN A 366 -7.94 27.27 -2.67
N ARG A 367 -8.63 28.00 -1.80
CA ARG A 367 -8.11 28.45 -0.52
C ARG A 367 -8.31 27.46 0.63
N PHE A 368 -9.10 26.41 0.42
CA PHE A 368 -9.27 25.37 1.44
C PHE A 368 -8.03 24.47 1.52
N GLU A 369 -7.38 24.47 2.69
CA GLU A 369 -6.13 23.73 2.91
C GLU A 369 -6.42 22.33 3.47
N LYS A 370 -6.70 21.36 2.57
CA LYS A 370 -7.05 19.98 2.91
C LYS A 370 -6.08 19.32 3.91
N THR A 371 -4.77 19.43 3.68
CA THR A 371 -3.75 18.85 4.58
C THR A 371 -3.78 19.49 5.97
N LYS A 372 -3.95 20.81 6.04
CA LYS A 372 -4.07 21.52 7.33
C LYS A 372 -5.33 21.07 8.08
N PHE A 373 -6.45 20.91 7.38
CA PHE A 373 -7.67 20.33 7.95
C PHE A 373 -7.39 18.96 8.59
N ALA A 374 -6.74 18.05 7.86
CA ALA A 374 -6.42 16.71 8.36
C ALA A 374 -5.53 16.74 9.59
N LEU A 375 -4.44 17.53 9.55
CA LEU A 375 -3.50 17.64 10.68
C LEU A 375 -4.17 18.28 11.90
N THR A 376 -5.03 19.28 11.69
CA THR A 376 -5.78 19.91 12.78
C THR A 376 -6.78 18.91 13.40
N LEU A 377 -7.50 18.14 12.56
CA LEU A 377 -8.43 17.12 13.02
C LEU A 377 -7.73 16.00 13.80
N MET A 378 -6.51 15.62 13.43
CA MET A 378 -5.70 14.65 14.17
C MET A 378 -5.35 15.13 15.59
N ALA A 379 -5.27 16.44 15.81
CA ALA A 379 -4.98 17.02 17.11
C ALA A 379 -6.23 17.13 18.00
N GLU A 380 -7.43 16.98 17.46
CA GLU A 380 -8.67 17.01 18.21
C GLU A 380 -8.95 15.71 18.96
N ASP A 381 -9.75 15.82 20.03
CA ASP A 381 -10.23 14.64 20.76
C ASP A 381 -11.08 13.75 19.82
N GLU A 382 -10.57 12.57 19.56
CA GLU A 382 -11.21 11.59 18.66
C GLU A 382 -12.65 11.21 19.09
N LYS A 383 -13.05 11.46 20.34
CA LYS A 383 -14.41 11.18 20.84
C LYS A 383 -15.45 12.22 20.44
N LYS A 384 -15.00 13.42 20.02
CA LYS A 384 -15.90 14.55 19.73
C LYS A 384 -16.45 14.56 18.32
N TRP A 385 -15.90 13.79 17.40
CA TRP A 385 -16.35 13.73 16.02
C TRP A 385 -16.66 12.29 15.58
N SER A 386 -17.48 12.15 14.57
CA SER A 386 -17.90 10.88 14.00
C SER A 386 -17.17 10.62 12.67
N VAL A 387 -16.87 9.35 12.41
CA VAL A 387 -16.35 8.91 11.11
C VAL A 387 -17.49 8.95 10.09
N PRO A 388 -17.30 9.53 8.89
CA PRO A 388 -18.30 9.52 7.84
C PRO A 388 -18.84 8.12 7.58
N LYS A 389 -20.16 8.02 7.43
CA LYS A 389 -20.86 6.73 7.38
C LYS A 389 -20.28 5.79 6.32
N TYR A 390 -20.02 6.28 5.10
CA TYR A 390 -19.49 5.45 4.01
C TYR A 390 -18.12 4.84 4.32
N ILE A 391 -17.23 5.57 5.01
CA ILE A 391 -15.94 5.04 5.47
C ILE A 391 -16.13 4.02 6.58
N LYS A 392 -16.99 4.33 7.56
CA LYS A 392 -17.31 3.40 8.65
C LYS A 392 -17.84 2.07 8.12
N ASP A 393 -18.81 2.11 7.21
CA ASP A 393 -19.42 0.92 6.62
C ASP A 393 -18.37 0.11 5.82
N GLY A 394 -17.49 0.77 5.06
CA GLY A 394 -16.39 0.13 4.35
C GLY A 394 -15.37 -0.54 5.27
N LEU A 395 -14.98 0.13 6.36
CA LEU A 395 -14.03 -0.44 7.33
C LEU A 395 -14.61 -1.64 8.08
N VAL A 396 -15.89 -1.59 8.46
CA VAL A 396 -16.57 -2.73 9.06
C VAL A 396 -16.65 -3.89 8.08
N TRP A 397 -17.02 -3.62 6.81
CA TRP A 397 -17.01 -4.65 5.77
C TRP A 397 -15.63 -5.29 5.60
N LEU A 398 -14.55 -4.49 5.55
CA LEU A 398 -13.20 -5.03 5.41
C LEU A 398 -12.83 -5.92 6.60
N GLN A 399 -13.14 -5.48 7.82
CA GLN A 399 -12.94 -6.27 9.03
C GLN A 399 -13.65 -7.63 8.94
N ASP A 400 -14.90 -7.63 8.51
CA ASP A 400 -15.69 -8.86 8.37
C ASP A 400 -15.18 -9.74 7.23
N ALA A 401 -14.76 -9.14 6.10
CA ALA A 401 -14.22 -9.86 4.97
C ALA A 401 -12.90 -10.58 5.29
N ILE A 402 -12.08 -10.01 6.17
CA ILE A 402 -10.83 -10.65 6.62
C ILE A 402 -11.13 -11.73 7.66
N ASN A 403 -11.92 -11.42 8.69
CA ASN A 403 -12.16 -12.32 9.84
C ASN A 403 -13.05 -13.51 9.48
N ASN A 404 -13.98 -13.36 8.53
CA ASN A 404 -14.86 -14.44 8.08
C ASN A 404 -14.27 -15.23 6.91
N SER A 405 -13.03 -14.99 6.53
CA SER A 405 -12.31 -15.85 5.58
C SER A 405 -12.05 -17.21 6.24
N PRO A 406 -12.36 -18.33 5.56
CA PRO A 406 -12.30 -19.68 6.15
C PRO A 406 -10.93 -20.13 6.68
N ALA A 407 -9.93 -19.30 6.64
CA ALA A 407 -8.54 -19.62 7.01
C ALA A 407 -8.15 -19.24 8.45
N GLN A 408 -9.07 -18.71 9.28
CA GLN A 408 -8.77 -18.29 10.65
C GLN A 408 -9.40 -19.15 11.75
N ASN A 409 -9.98 -20.31 11.42
CA ASN A 409 -10.45 -21.30 12.40
C ASN A 409 -9.59 -22.56 12.35
#